data_e949fb4398f3059095ff9484de113fb1
#
_entry.id   e949fb4398f3059095ff9484de113fb1
#
_cell.length_a   1.000
_cell.length_b   1.000
_cell.length_c   1.000
_cell.angle_alpha   90.00
_cell.angle_beta   90.00
_cell.angle_gamma   90.00
#
_symmetry.space_group_name_H-M   'P 1'
#
loop_
_entity.id
_entity.type
_entity.pdbx_description
1 polymer ?
#
loop_
_entity_poly.entity_id
_entity_poly.type
_entity_poly.pdbx_seq_one_letter_code
_entity_poly.pdbx_strand_id
1 'polypeptide(L)'
;MVKTTGLILIIMSGFLAPWVQAGSGTGFGTTWTLKNLALGSRSLINDDPYVSNLTRMRLEPHYRQQNWSFQAAYDLELLSGSFLDSPEFALLKQARDSRYWALQGKLHESGELVIRHQLYRGTLQWRSPVGDFRLGRQQVNWATALIWNPMDILNPVSPLQLEPDERIGVDALLWDKSWGALGRISAVYAPQHNTNEASSALRIKRFIGGVDASVMAGEFADVTKVGVSGSGSVAGTGWRTEMVWSDRDEADDYWQTVVNLNWSLPNGVNLALEYFFNGHRVSLQELDFSRLTATDPLYAASHYTGLLVSQDINPFWQYRVVAIRNADDASWVLYPRSTWTLPVVQETYLTAGVQWFGGDDDSEFGRLEPLALLEVQWFF
;
A
#
# COMPACT_ATOMS: atom_id res chain seq x y z
N MET A 1 -6.93 -39.85 3.10
CA MET A 1 -8.20 -39.56 2.40
C MET A 1 -8.21 -38.05 2.13
N VAL A 2 -7.83 -37.67 0.94
CA VAL A 2 -7.77 -36.27 0.51
C VAL A 2 -9.20 -35.80 0.30
N LYS A 3 -9.71 -34.93 1.15
CA LYS A 3 -10.97 -34.23 0.91
C LYS A 3 -10.68 -33.11 -0.10
N THR A 4 -11.08 -33.34 -1.34
CA THR A 4 -11.15 -32.32 -2.39
C THR A 4 -12.19 -31.29 -1.97
N THR A 5 -11.72 -30.17 -1.42
CA THR A 5 -12.56 -28.98 -1.19
C THR A 5 -12.77 -28.32 -2.56
N GLY A 6 -13.94 -28.51 -3.12
CA GLY A 6 -14.31 -27.96 -4.41
C GLY A 6 -14.27 -26.45 -4.38
N LEU A 7 -13.60 -25.88 -5.36
CA LEU A 7 -13.61 -24.47 -5.72
C LEU A 7 -15.06 -24.09 -6.07
N ILE A 8 -15.80 -23.48 -5.15
CA ILE A 8 -17.14 -22.96 -5.43
C ILE A 8 -16.96 -21.65 -6.17
N LEU A 9 -16.87 -21.74 -7.48
CA LEU A 9 -17.04 -20.63 -8.40
C LEU A 9 -18.54 -20.31 -8.43
N ILE A 10 -19.02 -19.41 -7.58
CA ILE A 10 -20.38 -18.89 -7.69
C ILE A 10 -20.40 -17.95 -8.90
N ILE A 11 -20.79 -18.53 -10.04
CA ILE A 11 -21.18 -17.76 -11.22
C ILE A 11 -22.57 -17.20 -10.89
N MET A 12 -22.62 -15.97 -10.37
CA MET A 12 -23.83 -15.16 -10.40
C MET A 12 -23.99 -14.61 -11.83
N SER A 13 -24.49 -15.46 -12.71
CA SER A 13 -24.99 -15.01 -14.01
C SER A 13 -26.38 -14.43 -13.84
N GLY A 14 -26.48 -13.14 -14.02
CA GLY A 14 -27.76 -12.47 -14.24
C GLY A 14 -28.08 -11.37 -13.23
N PHE A 15 -28.11 -10.20 -13.78
CA PHE A 15 -28.67 -8.92 -13.36
C PHE A 15 -27.62 -7.84 -13.01
N LEU A 16 -27.55 -6.97 -13.95
CA LEU A 16 -27.40 -5.51 -13.98
C LEU A 16 -26.42 -5.11 -15.08
N ALA A 17 -26.99 -4.73 -16.23
CA ALA A 17 -26.22 -4.03 -17.26
C ALA A 17 -25.65 -2.72 -16.67
N PRO A 18 -24.37 -2.41 -16.86
CA PRO A 18 -23.79 -1.20 -16.33
C PRO A 18 -24.25 0.00 -17.15
N TRP A 19 -24.94 0.92 -16.50
CA TRP A 19 -25.04 2.28 -17.01
C TRP A 19 -23.77 3.03 -16.60
N VAL A 20 -22.65 2.73 -17.26
CA VAL A 20 -21.44 3.54 -17.15
C VAL A 20 -21.57 4.70 -18.10
N GLN A 21 -22.00 5.84 -17.62
CA GLN A 21 -21.77 7.11 -18.30
C GLN A 21 -20.59 7.79 -17.63
N ALA A 22 -19.40 7.65 -18.20
CA ALA A 22 -18.27 8.52 -17.94
C ALA A 22 -18.60 9.93 -18.47
N GLY A 23 -19.39 10.69 -17.69
CA GLY A 23 -19.71 12.07 -17.98
C GLY A 23 -18.77 13.02 -17.27
N SER A 24 -18.08 13.88 -18.00
CA SER A 24 -17.32 15.05 -17.49
C SER A 24 -18.25 16.15 -16.92
N GLY A 25 -19.40 15.79 -16.39
CA GLY A 25 -20.45 16.68 -15.88
C GLY A 25 -20.62 16.62 -14.36
N THR A 26 -21.26 17.63 -13.81
CA THR A 26 -21.82 17.63 -12.46
C THR A 26 -22.82 16.47 -12.34
N GLY A 27 -22.68 15.63 -11.29
CA GLY A 27 -23.62 14.53 -11.08
C GLY A 27 -23.10 13.44 -10.15
N PHE A 28 -23.94 12.45 -9.95
CA PHE A 28 -23.66 11.24 -9.19
C PHE A 28 -23.26 10.11 -10.15
N GLY A 29 -22.27 9.34 -9.76
CA GLY A 29 -21.87 8.09 -10.42
C GLY A 29 -21.41 7.06 -9.39
N THR A 30 -21.34 5.82 -9.82
CA THR A 30 -20.83 4.73 -9.00
C THR A 30 -20.12 3.70 -9.88
N THR A 31 -19.04 3.12 -9.35
CA THR A 31 -18.34 1.98 -9.95
C THR A 31 -18.29 0.83 -8.93
N TRP A 32 -18.16 -0.36 -9.44
CA TRP A 32 -18.05 -1.56 -8.63
C TRP A 32 -16.80 -2.33 -9.02
N THR A 33 -16.17 -2.94 -8.03
CA THR A 33 -15.05 -3.84 -8.25
C THR A 33 -15.29 -5.13 -7.47
N LEU A 34 -15.08 -6.25 -8.12
CA LEU A 34 -15.01 -7.55 -7.48
C LEU A 34 -13.57 -8.07 -7.59
N LYS A 35 -12.97 -8.37 -6.46
CA LYS A 35 -11.62 -8.92 -6.37
C LYS A 35 -11.66 -10.24 -5.59
N ASN A 36 -10.99 -11.25 -6.10
CA ASN A 36 -10.72 -12.48 -5.36
C ASN A 36 -9.21 -12.69 -5.31
N LEU A 37 -8.65 -12.82 -4.12
CA LEU A 37 -7.25 -13.07 -3.85
C LEU A 37 -7.11 -14.39 -3.10
N ALA A 38 -6.51 -15.37 -3.75
CA ALA A 38 -6.11 -16.64 -3.15
C ALA A 38 -4.62 -16.61 -2.79
N LEU A 39 -4.29 -17.02 -1.58
CA LEU A 39 -2.94 -17.09 -1.05
C LEU A 39 -2.65 -18.51 -0.54
N GLY A 40 -1.42 -18.97 -0.73
CA GLY A 40 -0.93 -20.20 -0.14
C GLY A 40 0.46 -20.00 0.44
N SER A 41 0.66 -20.42 1.69
CA SER A 41 1.95 -20.34 2.39
C SER A 41 1.98 -21.34 3.55
N ARG A 42 3.00 -21.24 4.40
CA ARG A 42 3.10 -21.93 5.69
C ARG A 42 3.10 -20.94 6.84
N SER A 43 2.64 -21.40 7.99
CA SER A 43 2.68 -20.64 9.23
C SER A 43 4.13 -20.46 9.70
N LEU A 44 4.49 -19.23 10.07
CA LEU A 44 5.78 -18.91 10.69
C LEU A 44 5.88 -19.40 12.13
N ILE A 45 4.76 -19.81 12.75
CA ILE A 45 4.67 -20.15 14.16
C ILE A 45 4.69 -21.66 14.37
N ASN A 46 3.98 -22.43 13.53
CA ASN A 46 3.83 -23.87 13.69
C ASN A 46 4.14 -24.68 12.42
N ASP A 47 4.61 -24.03 11.35
CA ASP A 47 4.99 -24.64 10.05
C ASP A 47 3.84 -25.35 9.32
N ASP A 48 2.59 -25.21 9.77
CA ASP A 48 1.45 -25.81 9.10
C ASP A 48 1.13 -25.07 7.78
N PRO A 49 0.85 -25.79 6.68
CA PRO A 49 0.46 -25.17 5.43
C PRO A 49 -0.96 -24.59 5.54
N TYR A 50 -1.14 -23.39 5.01
CA TYR A 50 -2.46 -22.76 4.95
C TYR A 50 -2.79 -22.21 3.57
N VAL A 51 -4.09 -22.06 3.33
CA VAL A 51 -4.65 -21.35 2.19
C VAL A 51 -5.62 -20.29 2.72
N SER A 52 -5.50 -19.09 2.18
CA SER A 52 -6.42 -17.98 2.42
C SER A 52 -7.11 -17.58 1.13
N ASN A 53 -8.40 -17.34 1.17
CA ASN A 53 -9.16 -16.81 0.06
C ASN A 53 -9.94 -15.57 0.54
N LEU A 54 -9.62 -14.42 -0.02
CA LEU A 54 -10.28 -13.14 0.23
C LEU A 54 -11.08 -12.72 -0.99
N THR A 55 -12.40 -12.69 -0.86
CA THR A 55 -13.28 -12.06 -1.87
C THR A 55 -13.69 -10.70 -1.36
N ARG A 56 -13.36 -9.63 -2.10
CA ARG A 56 -13.71 -8.25 -1.80
C ARG A 56 -14.64 -7.71 -2.88
N MET A 57 -15.80 -7.21 -2.46
CA MET A 57 -16.71 -6.42 -3.28
C MET A 57 -16.61 -4.97 -2.82
N ARG A 58 -16.23 -4.09 -3.73
CA ARG A 58 -16.07 -2.65 -3.46
C ARG A 58 -17.10 -1.86 -4.22
N LEU A 59 -17.78 -0.96 -3.53
CA LEU A 59 -18.68 0.05 -4.08
C LEU A 59 -18.02 1.42 -3.99
N GLU A 60 -17.94 2.14 -5.11
CA GLU A 60 -17.27 3.44 -5.19
C GLU A 60 -18.21 4.54 -5.70
N PRO A 61 -19.12 5.05 -4.83
CA PRO A 61 -19.95 6.19 -5.18
C PRO A 61 -19.13 7.48 -5.22
N HIS A 62 -19.41 8.31 -6.20
CA HIS A 62 -18.84 9.64 -6.31
C HIS A 62 -19.89 10.66 -6.71
N TYR A 63 -19.72 11.89 -6.22
CA TYR A 63 -20.56 13.03 -6.56
C TYR A 63 -19.69 14.26 -6.78
N ARG A 64 -20.00 15.03 -7.83
CA ARG A 64 -19.29 16.28 -8.11
C ARG A 64 -20.29 17.38 -8.44
N GLN A 65 -20.14 18.53 -7.79
CA GLN A 65 -20.92 19.72 -8.05
C GLN A 65 -20.06 20.96 -7.84
N GLN A 66 -19.83 21.77 -8.90
CA GLN A 66 -19.05 23.00 -8.84
C GLN A 66 -17.72 22.83 -8.07
N ASN A 67 -17.65 23.40 -6.86
CA ASN A 67 -16.46 23.40 -6.00
C ASN A 67 -16.42 22.24 -5.00
N TRP A 68 -17.44 21.40 -4.95
CA TRP A 68 -17.53 20.27 -4.05
C TRP A 68 -17.40 18.95 -4.79
N SER A 69 -16.72 18.00 -4.20
CA SER A 69 -16.77 16.61 -4.64
C SER A 69 -16.75 15.68 -3.42
N PHE A 70 -17.52 14.60 -3.55
CA PHE A 70 -17.54 13.50 -2.60
C PHE A 70 -17.10 12.23 -3.32
N GLN A 71 -16.28 11.41 -2.65
CA GLN A 71 -15.87 10.10 -3.12
C GLN A 71 -15.82 9.16 -1.92
N ALA A 72 -16.30 7.93 -2.10
CA ALA A 72 -16.15 6.88 -1.12
C ALA A 72 -15.78 5.56 -1.78
N ALA A 73 -15.17 4.66 -1.02
CA ALA A 73 -14.92 3.26 -1.38
C ALA A 73 -15.31 2.42 -0.16
N TYR A 74 -16.34 1.60 -0.31
CA TYR A 74 -16.86 0.75 0.74
C TYR A 74 -16.70 -0.71 0.36
N ASP A 75 -16.02 -1.46 1.22
CA ASP A 75 -15.67 -2.86 1.01
C ASP A 75 -16.57 -3.78 1.84
N LEU A 76 -17.07 -4.83 1.19
CA LEU A 76 -17.56 -6.04 1.81
C LEU A 76 -16.56 -7.15 1.51
N GLU A 77 -16.02 -7.78 2.55
CA GLU A 77 -14.96 -8.79 2.45
C GLU A 77 -15.41 -10.12 3.04
N LEU A 78 -15.17 -11.20 2.30
CA LEU A 78 -15.37 -12.58 2.71
C LEU A 78 -14.01 -13.25 2.74
N LEU A 79 -13.58 -13.67 3.93
CA LEU A 79 -12.33 -14.39 4.15
C LEU A 79 -12.65 -15.85 4.53
N SER A 80 -12.02 -16.78 3.83
CA SER A 80 -12.19 -18.22 4.04
C SER A 80 -10.87 -18.97 3.84
N GLY A 81 -10.84 -20.24 4.24
CA GLY A 81 -9.69 -21.13 4.10
C GLY A 81 -9.03 -21.46 5.43
N SER A 82 -8.08 -22.39 5.40
CA SER A 82 -7.40 -22.91 6.61
C SER A 82 -6.55 -21.84 7.34
N PHE A 83 -6.29 -20.69 6.71
CA PHE A 83 -5.67 -19.54 7.37
C PHE A 83 -6.48 -19.07 8.60
N LEU A 84 -7.81 -19.25 8.61
CA LEU A 84 -8.67 -18.86 9.74
C LEU A 84 -8.35 -19.65 11.02
N ASP A 85 -7.76 -20.83 10.88
CA ASP A 85 -7.34 -21.69 11.98
C ASP A 85 -5.88 -21.47 12.39
N SER A 86 -5.14 -20.58 11.68
CA SER A 86 -3.72 -20.33 11.92
C SER A 86 -3.49 -19.44 13.15
N PRO A 87 -2.34 -19.59 13.82
CA PRO A 87 -1.93 -18.69 14.89
C PRO A 87 -1.83 -17.22 14.45
N GLU A 88 -1.40 -16.99 13.20
CA GLU A 88 -1.29 -15.65 12.62
C GLU A 88 -2.64 -14.95 12.54
N PHE A 89 -3.69 -15.66 12.15
CA PHE A 89 -5.05 -15.10 12.14
C PHE A 89 -5.51 -14.72 13.54
N ALA A 90 -5.17 -15.53 14.55
CA ALA A 90 -5.48 -15.21 15.95
C ALA A 90 -4.75 -13.92 16.41
N LEU A 91 -3.51 -13.67 15.96
CA LEU A 91 -2.77 -12.45 16.22
C LEU A 91 -3.38 -11.25 15.47
N LEU A 92 -3.73 -11.42 14.20
CA LEU A 92 -4.38 -10.37 13.40
C LEU A 92 -5.68 -9.87 14.05
N LYS A 93 -6.43 -10.74 14.73
CA LYS A 93 -7.65 -10.34 15.46
C LYS A 93 -7.36 -9.42 16.65
N GLN A 94 -6.14 -9.42 17.17
CA GLN A 94 -5.72 -8.59 18.29
C GLN A 94 -5.16 -7.23 17.83
N ALA A 95 -4.85 -7.09 16.53
CA ALA A 95 -4.37 -5.83 15.97
C ALA A 95 -5.40 -4.72 16.17
N ARG A 96 -4.96 -3.60 16.75
CA ARG A 96 -5.80 -2.44 16.99
C ARG A 96 -5.83 -1.54 15.77
N ASP A 97 -7.01 -1.05 15.44
CA ASP A 97 -7.15 0.03 14.46
C ASP A 97 -6.84 1.36 15.16
N SER A 98 -5.81 2.06 14.71
CA SER A 98 -5.44 3.39 15.23
C SER A 98 -6.24 4.52 14.60
N ARG A 99 -7.05 4.25 13.57
CA ARG A 99 -7.84 5.27 12.87
C ARG A 99 -8.87 5.91 13.79
N TYR A 100 -9.10 7.20 13.59
CA TYR A 100 -9.99 7.99 14.46
C TYR A 100 -11.44 7.50 14.43
N TRP A 101 -11.98 7.22 13.24
CA TRP A 101 -13.34 6.69 13.09
C TRP A 101 -13.31 5.17 12.91
N ALA A 102 -14.01 4.46 13.78
CA ALA A 102 -14.22 3.02 13.66
C ALA A 102 -15.28 2.73 12.57
N LEU A 103 -14.90 2.85 11.29
CA LEU A 103 -15.78 2.67 10.12
C LEU A 103 -15.64 1.27 9.51
N GLN A 104 -15.40 0.28 10.35
CA GLN A 104 -15.30 -1.13 10.00
C GLN A 104 -16.02 -1.97 11.03
N GLY A 105 -16.46 -3.14 10.60
CA GLY A 105 -17.15 -4.08 11.47
C GLY A 105 -17.12 -5.49 10.94
N LYS A 106 -17.39 -6.42 11.84
CA LYS A 106 -17.52 -7.81 11.54
C LYS A 106 -19.01 -8.18 11.53
N LEU A 107 -19.48 -8.76 10.43
CA LEU A 107 -20.87 -9.19 10.24
C LEU A 107 -21.07 -10.64 10.64
N HIS A 108 -20.07 -11.48 10.38
CA HIS A 108 -20.10 -12.90 10.70
C HIS A 108 -18.67 -13.41 10.97
N GLU A 109 -18.55 -14.37 11.88
CA GLU A 109 -17.32 -15.12 12.11
C GLU A 109 -17.64 -16.54 12.53
N SER A 110 -17.07 -17.49 11.80
CA SER A 110 -17.04 -18.92 12.13
C SER A 110 -15.63 -19.45 11.87
N GLY A 111 -15.35 -20.72 12.20
CA GLY A 111 -14.08 -21.35 11.85
C GLY A 111 -13.82 -21.47 10.34
N GLU A 112 -14.84 -21.32 9.49
CA GLU A 112 -14.72 -21.49 8.04
C GLU A 112 -14.86 -20.20 7.23
N LEU A 113 -15.49 -19.16 7.82
CA LEU A 113 -15.85 -17.92 7.12
C LEU A 113 -15.87 -16.73 8.05
N VAL A 114 -15.18 -15.65 7.64
CA VAL A 114 -15.32 -14.33 8.24
C VAL A 114 -15.86 -13.36 7.21
N ILE A 115 -16.95 -12.66 7.56
CA ILE A 115 -17.51 -11.58 6.75
C ILE A 115 -17.32 -10.29 7.51
N ARG A 116 -16.64 -9.34 6.88
CA ARG A 116 -16.38 -8.01 7.44
C ARG A 116 -16.68 -6.94 6.41
N HIS A 117 -16.87 -5.72 6.89
CA HIS A 117 -17.06 -4.55 6.05
C HIS A 117 -16.20 -3.40 6.54
N GLN A 118 -15.85 -2.49 5.64
CA GLN A 118 -15.14 -1.27 6.01
C GLN A 118 -15.41 -0.14 5.03
N LEU A 119 -15.42 1.09 5.55
CA LEU A 119 -15.19 2.25 4.70
C LEU A 119 -13.69 2.34 4.43
N TYR A 120 -13.27 1.87 3.26
CA TYR A 120 -11.87 1.88 2.84
C TYR A 120 -11.35 3.29 2.63
N ARG A 121 -12.15 4.13 1.94
CA ARG A 121 -11.92 5.57 1.75
C ARG A 121 -13.24 6.32 1.74
N GLY A 122 -13.21 7.59 2.15
CA GLY A 122 -14.38 8.44 2.11
C GLY A 122 -13.98 9.88 2.31
N THR A 123 -14.08 10.72 1.27
CA THR A 123 -13.59 12.11 1.28
C THR A 123 -14.63 13.08 0.78
N LEU A 124 -14.72 14.20 1.47
CA LEU A 124 -15.38 15.41 1.01
C LEU A 124 -14.31 16.43 0.66
N GLN A 125 -14.28 16.89 -0.59
CA GLN A 125 -13.35 17.90 -1.07
C GLN A 125 -14.09 19.19 -1.36
N TRP A 126 -13.52 20.30 -0.90
CA TRP A 126 -13.95 21.65 -1.21
C TRP A 126 -12.82 22.46 -1.83
N ARG A 127 -13.04 22.95 -3.07
CA ARG A 127 -12.11 23.81 -3.79
C ARG A 127 -12.45 25.26 -3.55
N SER A 128 -11.47 26.06 -3.14
CA SER A 128 -11.66 27.48 -2.85
C SER A 128 -10.48 28.32 -3.36
N PRO A 129 -10.62 29.64 -3.46
CA PRO A 129 -9.49 30.51 -3.83
C PRO A 129 -8.33 30.46 -2.84
N VAL A 130 -8.58 30.09 -1.58
CA VAL A 130 -7.53 29.98 -0.54
C VAL A 130 -6.86 28.59 -0.50
N GLY A 131 -7.35 27.64 -1.29
CA GLY A 131 -6.80 26.28 -1.41
C GLY A 131 -7.90 25.23 -1.45
N ASP A 132 -7.47 24.00 -1.68
CA ASP A 132 -8.32 22.82 -1.72
C ASP A 132 -8.30 22.14 -0.35
N PHE A 133 -9.46 21.94 0.24
CA PHE A 133 -9.64 21.23 1.51
C PHE A 133 -10.19 19.84 1.24
N ARG A 134 -9.65 18.82 1.88
CA ARG A 134 -10.13 17.44 1.81
C ARG A 134 -10.27 16.88 3.22
N LEU A 135 -11.47 16.47 3.58
CA LEU A 135 -11.82 15.93 4.89
C LEU A 135 -12.28 14.48 4.73
N GLY A 136 -11.82 13.61 5.60
CA GLY A 136 -12.27 12.23 5.72
C GLY A 136 -11.15 11.21 5.56
N ARG A 137 -11.51 9.94 5.35
CA ARG A 137 -10.56 8.84 5.18
C ARG A 137 -9.92 8.89 3.80
N GLN A 138 -8.64 9.18 3.76
CA GLN A 138 -7.90 9.45 2.53
C GLN A 138 -6.46 8.96 2.60
N GLN A 139 -5.86 8.75 1.45
CA GLN A 139 -4.44 8.53 1.33
C GLN A 139 -3.71 9.87 1.23
N VAL A 140 -2.68 10.05 2.05
CA VAL A 140 -1.76 11.18 1.99
C VAL A 140 -0.40 10.62 1.59
N ASN A 141 -0.04 10.80 0.32
CA ASN A 141 1.20 10.26 -0.25
C ASN A 141 2.17 11.41 -0.56
N TRP A 142 3.31 11.42 0.13
CA TRP A 142 4.35 12.43 -0.03
C TRP A 142 5.67 11.87 -0.53
N ALA A 143 5.80 10.56 -0.62
CA ALA A 143 6.98 9.89 -1.12
C ALA A 143 7.19 10.06 -2.63
N THR A 144 8.41 9.86 -3.05
CA THR A 144 8.84 9.89 -4.45
C THR A 144 9.56 8.61 -4.87
N ALA A 145 10.09 7.83 -3.93
CA ALA A 145 10.80 6.57 -4.18
C ALA A 145 9.85 5.44 -4.61
N LEU A 146 10.39 4.27 -4.95
CA LEU A 146 9.62 3.20 -5.62
C LEU A 146 9.40 1.96 -4.74
N ILE A 147 10.39 1.61 -3.90
CA ILE A 147 10.35 0.43 -3.05
C ILE A 147 10.18 0.86 -1.59
N TRP A 148 11.08 1.70 -1.09
CA TRP A 148 11.00 2.25 0.26
C TRP A 148 10.58 3.70 0.23
N ASN A 149 9.69 4.08 1.13
CA ASN A 149 9.03 5.39 1.09
C ASN A 149 9.03 6.07 2.46
N PRO A 150 10.20 6.49 3.00
CA PRO A 150 10.27 7.11 4.33
C PRO A 150 9.48 8.42 4.46
N MET A 151 9.19 9.12 3.36
CA MET A 151 8.35 10.32 3.34
C MET A 151 6.84 10.02 3.41
N ASP A 152 6.39 8.76 3.22
CA ASP A 152 4.98 8.35 3.31
C ASP A 152 4.60 7.96 4.76
N ILE A 153 4.81 8.87 5.71
CA ILE A 153 4.68 8.61 7.13
C ILE A 153 3.25 8.28 7.55
N LEU A 154 2.25 8.92 6.93
CA LEU A 154 0.84 8.70 7.28
C LEU A 154 0.25 7.43 6.65
N ASN A 155 0.77 7.01 5.51
CA ASN A 155 0.32 5.82 4.79
C ASN A 155 1.52 4.98 4.35
N PRO A 156 2.34 4.50 5.28
CA PRO A 156 3.53 3.75 4.95
C PRO A 156 3.19 2.44 4.22
N VAL A 157 4.09 1.99 3.35
CA VAL A 157 3.93 0.78 2.56
C VAL A 157 5.12 -0.13 2.77
N SER A 158 4.85 -1.37 3.11
CA SER A 158 5.89 -2.39 3.12
C SER A 158 6.23 -2.83 1.69
N PRO A 159 7.52 -2.95 1.34
CA PRO A 159 7.93 -3.53 0.05
C PRO A 159 7.42 -4.96 -0.18
N LEU A 160 7.08 -5.67 0.90
CA LEU A 160 6.55 -7.05 0.87
C LEU A 160 5.03 -7.12 0.78
N GLN A 161 4.34 -5.96 0.72
CA GLN A 161 2.89 -5.92 0.65
C GLN A 161 2.39 -6.61 -0.64
N LEU A 162 1.44 -7.54 -0.47
CA LEU A 162 0.90 -8.33 -1.58
C LEU A 162 0.02 -7.50 -2.52
N GLU A 163 -0.72 -6.57 -1.96
CA GLU A 163 -1.58 -5.63 -2.67
C GLU A 163 -1.01 -4.19 -2.53
N PRO A 164 0.08 -3.82 -3.25
CA PRO A 164 0.75 -2.53 -3.07
C PRO A 164 -0.14 -1.33 -3.46
N ASP A 165 -1.17 -1.56 -4.27
CA ASP A 165 -2.14 -0.54 -4.67
C ASP A 165 -3.24 -0.33 -3.61
N GLU A 166 -3.41 -1.27 -2.69
CA GLU A 166 -4.39 -1.22 -1.61
C GLU A 166 -3.76 -0.60 -0.35
N ARG A 167 -3.73 0.72 -0.31
CA ARG A 167 -3.24 1.46 0.87
C ARG A 167 -4.41 1.92 1.71
N ILE A 168 -4.45 1.53 2.96
CA ILE A 168 -5.46 1.98 3.91
C ILE A 168 -5.28 3.48 4.14
N GLY A 169 -6.38 4.25 4.06
CA GLY A 169 -6.36 5.68 4.31
C GLY A 169 -6.30 6.02 5.79
N VAL A 170 -5.87 7.25 6.09
CA VAL A 170 -6.00 7.88 7.41
C VAL A 170 -7.19 8.83 7.44
N ASP A 171 -7.79 8.99 8.61
CA ASP A 171 -8.84 10.00 8.83
C ASP A 171 -8.15 11.35 9.03
N ALA A 172 -8.28 12.27 8.06
CA ALA A 172 -7.50 13.50 8.06
C ALA A 172 -8.25 14.69 7.45
N LEU A 173 -7.81 15.88 7.84
CA LEU A 173 -8.02 17.12 7.12
C LEU A 173 -6.73 17.47 6.37
N LEU A 174 -6.81 17.53 5.05
CA LEU A 174 -5.72 17.95 4.17
C LEU A 174 -6.07 19.27 3.52
N TRP A 175 -5.14 20.22 3.53
CA TRP A 175 -5.20 21.47 2.79
C TRP A 175 -4.05 21.54 1.80
N ASP A 176 -4.39 21.83 0.55
CA ASP A 176 -3.43 21.98 -0.56
C ASP A 176 -3.59 23.37 -1.20
N LYS A 177 -2.51 24.08 -1.36
CA LYS A 177 -2.46 25.38 -2.05
C LYS A 177 -1.37 25.37 -3.11
N SER A 178 -1.74 25.66 -4.34
CA SER A 178 -0.76 25.95 -5.40
C SER A 178 -0.04 27.28 -5.11
N TRP A 179 1.28 27.28 -5.26
CA TRP A 179 2.13 28.44 -5.08
C TRP A 179 2.95 28.69 -6.35
N GLY A 180 2.53 29.69 -7.11
CA GLY A 180 3.04 29.89 -8.47
C GLY A 180 2.66 28.74 -9.41
N ALA A 181 3.36 28.64 -10.55
CA ALA A 181 3.04 27.64 -11.58
C ALA A 181 3.47 26.20 -11.19
N LEU A 182 4.53 26.06 -10.42
CA LEU A 182 5.19 24.77 -10.17
C LEU A 182 5.47 24.53 -8.67
N GLY A 183 4.76 25.21 -7.80
CA GLY A 183 4.87 25.06 -6.35
C GLY A 183 3.56 24.59 -5.72
N ARG A 184 3.67 23.90 -4.59
CA ARG A 184 2.53 23.48 -3.75
C ARG A 184 2.92 23.53 -2.28
N ILE A 185 2.01 24.00 -1.48
CA ILE A 185 2.07 23.92 -0.02
C ILE A 185 0.94 22.98 0.40
N SER A 186 1.22 22.02 1.26
CA SER A 186 0.25 21.08 1.80
C SER A 186 0.36 21.07 3.32
N ALA A 187 -0.78 21.11 4.00
CA ALA A 187 -0.85 20.92 5.45
C ALA A 187 -1.83 19.78 5.75
N VAL A 188 -1.48 18.93 6.70
CA VAL A 188 -2.31 17.80 7.11
C VAL A 188 -2.47 17.78 8.62
N TYR A 189 -3.66 17.41 9.07
CA TYR A 189 -3.96 17.04 10.44
C TYR A 189 -4.72 15.71 10.42
N ALA A 190 -4.16 14.70 11.07
CA ALA A 190 -4.71 13.35 11.15
C ALA A 190 -4.86 12.94 12.62
N PRO A 191 -6.08 13.09 13.20
CA PRO A 191 -6.34 12.62 14.55
C PRO A 191 -6.29 11.09 14.60
N GLN A 192 -5.84 10.56 15.73
CA GLN A 192 -5.95 9.14 16.05
C GLN A 192 -6.92 8.94 17.22
N HIS A 193 -7.20 7.70 17.55
CA HIS A 193 -8.15 7.36 18.62
C HIS A 193 -7.69 7.87 19.98
N ASN A 194 -6.38 7.96 20.19
CA ASN A 194 -5.77 8.67 21.31
C ASN A 194 -5.32 10.06 20.85
N THR A 195 -5.74 11.13 21.54
CA THR A 195 -5.43 12.52 21.15
C THR A 195 -3.95 12.86 21.22
N ASN A 196 -3.17 12.15 22.03
CA ASN A 196 -1.72 12.32 22.13
C ASN A 196 -0.96 11.74 20.92
N GLU A 197 -1.63 10.96 20.08
CA GLU A 197 -1.04 10.32 18.90
C GLU A 197 -1.44 11.01 17.59
N ALA A 198 -2.10 12.17 17.65
CA ALA A 198 -2.47 12.91 16.44
C ALA A 198 -1.23 13.33 15.64
N SER A 199 -1.34 13.26 14.32
CA SER A 199 -0.27 13.69 13.43
C SER A 199 -0.62 15.03 12.77
N SER A 200 0.36 15.93 12.68
CA SER A 200 0.24 17.21 11.96
C SER A 200 1.52 17.55 11.23
N ALA A 201 1.42 17.94 9.96
CA ALA A 201 2.60 18.24 9.16
C ALA A 201 2.34 19.29 8.09
N LEU A 202 3.42 19.96 7.71
CA LEU A 202 3.50 20.88 6.58
C LEU A 202 4.50 20.36 5.56
N ARG A 203 4.14 20.43 4.28
CA ARG A 203 5.02 20.13 3.16
C ARG A 203 5.03 21.27 2.16
N ILE A 204 6.21 21.62 1.68
CA ILE A 204 6.42 22.55 0.57
C ILE A 204 7.09 21.78 -0.56
N LYS A 205 6.48 21.77 -1.73
CA LYS A 205 7.04 21.18 -2.96
C LYS A 205 7.22 22.27 -4.01
N ARG A 206 8.34 22.21 -4.75
CA ARG A 206 8.63 23.11 -5.87
C ARG A 206 9.52 22.46 -6.91
N PHE A 207 9.25 22.76 -8.18
CA PHE A 207 10.17 22.44 -9.27
C PHE A 207 11.20 23.56 -9.43
N ILE A 208 12.49 23.24 -9.32
CA ILE A 208 13.60 24.18 -9.39
C ILE A 208 14.72 23.57 -10.23
N GLY A 209 15.11 24.22 -11.34
CA GLY A 209 16.29 23.82 -12.11
C GLY A 209 16.27 22.38 -12.64
N GLY A 210 15.10 21.84 -13.00
CA GLY A 210 14.96 20.45 -13.46
C GLY A 210 14.73 19.43 -12.36
N VAL A 211 14.63 19.87 -11.10
CA VAL A 211 14.43 19.01 -9.92
C VAL A 211 13.08 19.30 -9.28
N ASP A 212 12.27 18.27 -9.09
CA ASP A 212 11.12 18.28 -8.19
C ASP A 212 11.62 18.13 -6.75
N ALA A 213 11.73 19.22 -6.01
CA ALA A 213 12.19 19.22 -4.63
C ALA A 213 11.04 19.40 -3.64
N SER A 214 11.10 18.75 -2.49
CA SER A 214 10.19 19.03 -1.38
C SER A 214 10.88 18.96 -0.02
N VAL A 215 10.33 19.72 0.92
CA VAL A 215 10.65 19.67 2.34
C VAL A 215 9.37 19.47 3.13
N MET A 216 9.45 18.68 4.18
CA MET A 216 8.36 18.39 5.10
C MET A 216 8.86 18.50 6.54
N ALA A 217 8.00 19.00 7.42
CA ALA A 217 8.22 18.94 8.86
C ALA A 217 6.87 18.73 9.56
N GLY A 218 6.89 17.99 10.65
CA GLY A 218 5.67 17.71 11.40
C GLY A 218 5.90 16.80 12.59
N GLU A 219 4.83 16.61 13.32
CA GLU A 219 4.74 15.68 14.44
C GLU A 219 3.82 14.52 14.05
N PHE A 220 4.28 13.30 14.29
CA PHE A 220 3.61 12.08 13.86
C PHE A 220 3.59 11.10 15.04
N ALA A 221 2.44 11.01 15.72
CA ALA A 221 2.27 10.14 16.89
C ALA A 221 3.43 10.30 17.90
N ASP A 222 3.64 11.53 18.40
CA ASP A 222 4.69 11.92 19.37
C ASP A 222 6.14 11.79 18.85
N VAL A 223 6.34 11.68 17.53
CA VAL A 223 7.66 11.70 16.89
C VAL A 223 7.77 12.92 15.98
N THR A 224 8.69 13.83 16.26
CA THR A 224 8.99 14.94 15.36
C THR A 224 9.79 14.42 14.16
N LYS A 225 9.32 14.70 12.95
CA LYS A 225 10.01 14.29 11.72
C LYS A 225 10.25 15.48 10.79
N VAL A 226 11.45 15.50 10.23
CA VAL A 226 11.84 16.46 9.18
C VAL A 226 12.33 15.66 7.98
N GLY A 227 11.76 15.94 6.81
CA GLY A 227 12.08 15.19 5.59
C GLY A 227 12.35 16.09 4.42
N VAL A 228 13.23 15.64 3.54
CA VAL A 228 13.51 16.27 2.24
C VAL A 228 13.44 15.22 1.15
N SER A 229 12.95 15.60 -0.03
CA SER A 229 12.99 14.73 -1.19
C SER A 229 13.34 15.50 -2.46
N GLY A 230 13.91 14.77 -3.41
CA GLY A 230 14.24 15.29 -4.72
C GLY A 230 14.05 14.23 -5.79
N SER A 231 13.62 14.66 -6.98
CA SER A 231 13.58 13.78 -8.15
C SER A 231 13.85 14.56 -9.43
N GLY A 232 14.48 13.90 -10.39
CA GLY A 232 14.84 14.51 -11.65
C GLY A 232 15.41 13.51 -12.64
N SER A 233 16.02 14.00 -13.71
CA SER A 233 16.73 13.17 -14.68
C SER A 233 18.01 13.84 -15.14
N VAL A 234 19.05 13.03 -15.35
CA VAL A 234 20.34 13.47 -15.90
C VAL A 234 20.79 12.44 -16.94
N ALA A 235 21.07 12.89 -18.15
CA ALA A 235 21.58 12.04 -19.25
C ALA A 235 20.77 10.75 -19.48
N GLY A 236 19.44 10.82 -19.42
CA GLY A 236 18.55 9.68 -19.63
C GLY A 236 18.36 8.78 -18.41
N THR A 237 19.06 9.04 -17.30
CA THR A 237 18.88 8.35 -16.03
C THR A 237 17.95 9.18 -15.14
N GLY A 238 16.82 8.59 -14.74
CA GLY A 238 15.98 9.15 -13.69
C GLY A 238 16.61 8.90 -12.33
N TRP A 239 16.45 9.83 -11.41
CA TRP A 239 16.89 9.66 -10.03
C TRP A 239 15.85 10.19 -9.05
N ARG A 240 15.79 9.60 -7.85
CA ARG A 240 14.95 10.01 -6.73
C ARG A 240 15.71 9.82 -5.43
N THR A 241 15.47 10.71 -4.49
CA THR A 241 16.03 10.58 -3.15
C THR A 241 15.05 11.09 -2.11
N GLU A 242 15.05 10.44 -0.97
CA GLU A 242 14.33 10.86 0.22
C GLU A 242 15.24 10.73 1.42
N MET A 243 15.11 11.66 2.36
CA MET A 243 15.83 11.63 3.62
C MET A 243 14.90 12.16 4.71
N VAL A 244 14.72 11.39 5.78
CA VAL A 244 13.89 11.73 6.93
C VAL A 244 14.70 11.58 8.19
N TRP A 245 14.72 12.61 9.01
CA TRP A 245 15.19 12.59 10.38
C TRP A 245 13.99 12.49 11.31
N SER A 246 14.11 11.65 12.33
CA SER A 246 13.09 11.38 13.34
C SER A 246 13.68 11.58 14.71
N ASP A 247 13.06 12.47 15.49
CA ASP A 247 13.38 12.79 16.89
C ASP A 247 12.33 12.14 17.78
N ARG A 248 12.77 11.35 18.75
CA ARG A 248 11.91 10.61 19.68
C ARG A 248 12.26 11.00 21.11
N ASP A 249 11.28 11.48 21.88
CA ASP A 249 11.48 12.01 23.24
C ASP A 249 12.17 11.03 24.21
N GLU A 250 11.95 9.72 24.06
CA GLU A 250 12.44 8.71 25.01
C GLU A 250 13.40 7.68 24.39
N ALA A 251 13.86 7.90 23.14
CA ALA A 251 14.74 6.99 22.42
C ALA A 251 15.69 7.74 21.49
N ASP A 252 16.70 7.04 20.95
CA ASP A 252 17.68 7.64 20.05
C ASP A 252 17.02 8.16 18.76
N ASP A 253 17.46 9.34 18.32
CA ASP A 253 17.14 9.89 17.00
C ASP A 253 17.67 9.00 15.89
N TYR A 254 17.00 9.01 14.74
CA TYR A 254 17.45 8.22 13.61
C TYR A 254 17.19 8.88 12.26
N TRP A 255 17.94 8.43 11.27
CA TRP A 255 17.79 8.80 9.88
C TRP A 255 17.30 7.62 9.04
N GLN A 256 16.46 7.94 8.06
CA GLN A 256 16.11 7.03 6.96
C GLN A 256 16.40 7.74 5.65
N THR A 257 17.08 7.05 4.74
CA THR A 257 17.49 7.65 3.45
C THR A 257 17.29 6.66 2.33
N VAL A 258 16.70 7.12 1.23
CA VAL A 258 16.55 6.34 -0.01
C VAL A 258 17.26 7.06 -1.14
N VAL A 259 17.98 6.30 -1.97
CA VAL A 259 18.52 6.75 -3.25
C VAL A 259 18.08 5.77 -4.33
N ASN A 260 17.43 6.27 -5.35
CA ASN A 260 16.92 5.51 -6.49
C ASN A 260 17.52 6.01 -7.79
N LEU A 261 17.89 5.07 -8.67
CA LEU A 261 18.23 5.31 -10.06
C LEU A 261 17.32 4.46 -10.95
N ASN A 262 16.78 5.04 -12.02
CA ASN A 262 15.87 4.31 -12.90
C ASN A 262 16.11 4.60 -14.38
N TRP A 263 15.85 3.61 -15.21
CA TRP A 263 16.03 3.63 -16.66
C TRP A 263 14.85 2.99 -17.36
N SER A 264 14.47 3.55 -18.51
CA SER A 264 13.58 2.90 -19.46
C SER A 264 14.41 2.52 -20.69
N LEU A 265 14.53 1.22 -20.94
CA LEU A 265 15.31 0.70 -22.05
C LEU A 265 14.53 0.75 -23.37
N PRO A 266 15.20 0.80 -24.56
CA PRO A 266 14.50 0.87 -25.84
C PRO A 266 13.54 -0.30 -26.15
N ASN A 267 13.76 -1.45 -25.52
CA ASN A 267 12.90 -2.64 -25.65
C ASN A 267 11.67 -2.60 -24.72
N GLY A 268 11.41 -1.47 -24.03
CA GLY A 268 10.27 -1.31 -23.13
C GLY A 268 10.48 -1.83 -21.70
N VAL A 269 11.67 -2.37 -21.38
CA VAL A 269 12.01 -2.78 -20.01
C VAL A 269 12.29 -1.54 -19.16
N ASN A 270 11.63 -1.42 -18.01
CA ASN A 270 11.91 -0.42 -16.99
C ASN A 270 12.71 -1.08 -15.86
N LEU A 271 13.81 -0.44 -15.48
CA LEU A 271 14.69 -0.86 -14.41
C LEU A 271 14.74 0.24 -13.35
N ALA A 272 14.73 -0.15 -12.07
CA ALA A 272 15.04 0.76 -10.98
C ALA A 272 15.91 0.04 -9.95
N LEU A 273 17.00 0.70 -9.57
CA LEU A 273 17.89 0.27 -8.49
C LEU A 273 17.68 1.22 -7.33
N GLU A 274 17.47 0.69 -6.13
CA GLU A 274 17.22 1.48 -4.94
C GLU A 274 18.10 1.01 -3.79
N TYR A 275 18.68 1.96 -3.08
CA TYR A 275 19.39 1.72 -1.82
C TYR A 275 18.63 2.41 -0.71
N PHE A 276 18.41 1.70 0.39
CA PHE A 276 17.76 2.21 1.59
C PHE A 276 18.68 2.06 2.79
N PHE A 277 18.93 3.18 3.46
CA PHE A 277 19.52 3.24 4.78
C PHE A 277 18.43 3.45 5.83
N ASN A 278 18.42 2.58 6.84
CA ASN A 278 17.51 2.64 7.97
C ASN A 278 18.30 2.76 9.28
N GLY A 279 18.21 3.90 9.94
CA GLY A 279 18.83 4.11 11.25
C GLY A 279 18.05 3.50 12.42
N HIS A 280 16.79 3.10 12.21
CA HIS A 280 15.95 2.50 13.24
C HIS A 280 15.75 1.00 12.99
N ARG A 281 16.62 0.20 13.60
CA ARG A 281 16.52 -1.26 13.56
C ARG A 281 15.66 -1.78 14.70
N VAL A 282 14.89 -2.81 14.41
CA VAL A 282 14.13 -3.55 15.42
C VAL A 282 14.59 -5.00 15.50
N SER A 283 14.25 -5.67 16.58
CA SER A 283 14.49 -7.10 16.69
C SER A 283 13.64 -7.89 15.70
N LEU A 284 14.09 -9.09 15.33
CA LEU A 284 13.31 -9.96 14.43
C LEU A 284 11.93 -10.31 15.00
N GLN A 285 11.83 -10.40 16.33
CA GLN A 285 10.57 -10.67 17.03
C GLN A 285 9.56 -9.51 16.86
N GLU A 286 10.01 -8.26 17.02
CA GLU A 286 9.17 -7.06 16.79
C GLU A 286 8.77 -6.94 15.33
N LEU A 287 9.68 -7.27 14.41
CA LEU A 287 9.44 -7.26 12.98
C LEU A 287 8.32 -8.24 12.57
N ASP A 288 8.35 -9.46 13.09
CA ASP A 288 7.32 -10.46 12.80
C ASP A 288 5.95 -10.04 13.31
N PHE A 289 5.90 -9.51 14.53
CA PHE A 289 4.65 -8.97 15.08
C PHE A 289 4.10 -7.82 14.23
N SER A 290 4.95 -6.90 13.80
CA SER A 290 4.59 -5.80 12.91
C SER A 290 4.06 -6.29 11.55
N ARG A 291 4.71 -7.28 10.94
CA ARG A 291 4.25 -7.87 9.68
C ARG A 291 2.87 -8.51 9.79
N LEU A 292 2.61 -9.18 10.90
CA LEU A 292 1.33 -9.84 11.18
C LEU A 292 0.22 -8.85 11.51
N THR A 293 0.54 -7.74 12.16
CA THR A 293 -0.47 -6.76 12.60
C THR A 293 -0.70 -5.62 11.63
N ALA A 294 0.01 -5.58 10.50
CA ALA A 294 -0.08 -4.54 9.48
C ALA A 294 0.12 -3.11 10.02
N THR A 295 0.98 -2.98 11.01
CA THR A 295 1.42 -1.68 11.53
C THR A 295 2.47 -1.05 10.60
N ASP A 296 3.13 0.02 11.04
CA ASP A 296 4.18 0.68 10.27
C ASP A 296 5.27 -0.31 9.84
N PRO A 297 5.83 -0.17 8.62
CA PRO A 297 6.88 -1.06 8.16
C PRO A 297 8.14 -0.86 9.01
N LEU A 298 8.47 -1.88 9.77
CA LEU A 298 9.71 -1.97 10.54
C LEU A 298 10.77 -2.75 9.76
N TYR A 299 12.02 -2.58 10.13
CA TYR A 299 13.17 -3.17 9.43
C TYR A 299 14.19 -3.68 10.45
N ALA A 300 14.71 -4.89 10.22
CA ALA A 300 15.72 -5.46 11.13
C ALA A 300 17.14 -4.99 10.81
N ALA A 301 17.41 -4.55 9.60
CA ALA A 301 18.73 -4.11 9.15
C ALA A 301 18.83 -2.61 8.94
N SER A 302 20.07 -2.14 8.82
CA SER A 302 20.38 -0.76 8.43
C SER A 302 20.49 -0.57 6.92
N HIS A 303 20.91 -1.59 6.19
CA HIS A 303 21.27 -1.46 4.78
C HIS A 303 20.49 -2.44 3.91
N TYR A 304 19.72 -1.89 2.95
CA TYR A 304 19.00 -2.69 1.97
C TYR A 304 19.30 -2.22 0.56
N THR A 305 19.28 -3.16 -0.38
CA THR A 305 19.30 -2.87 -1.81
C THR A 305 18.09 -3.50 -2.48
N GLY A 306 17.50 -2.79 -3.42
CA GLY A 306 16.31 -3.24 -4.16
C GLY A 306 16.49 -3.06 -5.65
N LEU A 307 16.01 -4.03 -6.41
CA LEU A 307 15.91 -3.98 -7.86
C LEU A 307 14.45 -4.18 -8.25
N LEU A 308 13.92 -3.28 -9.05
CA LEU A 308 12.61 -3.41 -9.66
C LEU A 308 12.79 -3.49 -11.18
N VAL A 309 12.23 -4.53 -11.78
CA VAL A 309 12.18 -4.74 -13.22
C VAL A 309 10.74 -4.85 -13.63
N SER A 310 10.30 -4.11 -14.64
CA SER A 310 8.96 -4.24 -15.18
C SER A 310 8.93 -4.01 -16.68
N GLN A 311 7.99 -4.67 -17.36
CA GLN A 311 7.76 -4.48 -18.78
C GLN A 311 6.31 -4.80 -19.14
N ASP A 312 5.73 -4.01 -20.02
CA ASP A 312 4.51 -4.34 -20.75
C ASP A 312 4.93 -5.13 -22.01
N ILE A 313 4.76 -6.45 -21.97
CA ILE A 313 5.08 -7.33 -23.14
C ILE A 313 4.16 -6.99 -24.31
N ASN A 314 2.88 -6.72 -24.00
CA ASN A 314 1.86 -6.26 -24.90
C ASN A 314 0.72 -5.61 -24.08
N PRO A 315 -0.33 -5.01 -24.72
CA PRO A 315 -1.42 -4.37 -23.98
C PRO A 315 -2.20 -5.26 -23.01
N PHE A 316 -2.04 -6.59 -23.12
CA PHE A 316 -2.78 -7.56 -22.30
C PHE A 316 -1.89 -8.31 -21.32
N TRP A 317 -0.58 -8.07 -21.32
CA TRP A 317 0.34 -8.81 -20.46
C TRP A 317 1.49 -7.93 -20.00
N GLN A 318 1.60 -7.79 -18.70
CA GLN A 318 2.73 -7.13 -18.03
C GLN A 318 3.37 -8.05 -16.99
N TYR A 319 4.64 -7.85 -16.74
CA TYR A 319 5.30 -8.46 -15.59
C TYR A 319 6.05 -7.40 -14.76
N ARG A 320 6.23 -7.74 -13.48
CA ARG A 320 7.03 -6.98 -12.54
C ARG A 320 7.80 -7.94 -11.65
N VAL A 321 9.07 -7.66 -11.43
CA VAL A 321 9.92 -8.39 -10.49
C VAL A 321 10.51 -7.41 -9.51
N VAL A 322 10.34 -7.68 -8.22
CA VAL A 322 11.01 -6.96 -7.14
C VAL A 322 12.00 -7.93 -6.50
N ALA A 323 13.26 -7.52 -6.40
CA ALA A 323 14.29 -8.24 -5.66
C ALA A 323 14.82 -7.32 -4.57
N ILE A 324 14.86 -7.79 -3.33
CA ILE A 324 15.37 -7.05 -2.17
C ILE A 324 16.47 -7.89 -1.53
N ARG A 325 17.55 -7.24 -1.12
CA ARG A 325 18.60 -7.83 -0.32
C ARG A 325 18.80 -7.02 0.96
N ASN A 326 18.76 -7.69 2.08
CA ASN A 326 19.31 -7.19 3.32
C ASN A 326 20.83 -7.33 3.25
N ALA A 327 21.58 -6.22 3.31
CA ALA A 327 23.04 -6.25 3.19
C ALA A 327 23.74 -6.59 4.52
N ASP A 328 23.04 -6.51 5.65
CA ASP A 328 23.61 -6.75 6.98
C ASP A 328 23.69 -8.27 7.29
N ASP A 329 22.70 -9.05 6.83
CA ASP A 329 22.63 -10.51 7.05
C ASP A 329 22.65 -11.34 5.75
N ALA A 330 22.76 -10.69 4.61
CA ALA A 330 22.78 -11.28 3.27
C ALA A 330 21.49 -12.00 2.83
N SER A 331 20.42 -11.96 3.61
CA SER A 331 19.14 -12.52 3.24
C SER A 331 18.47 -11.73 2.08
N TRP A 332 17.50 -12.35 1.40
CA TRP A 332 16.92 -11.77 0.20
C TRP A 332 15.48 -12.18 -0.04
N VAL A 333 14.77 -11.34 -0.81
CA VAL A 333 13.42 -11.60 -1.34
C VAL A 333 13.45 -11.48 -2.84
N LEU A 334 12.76 -12.39 -3.53
CA LEU A 334 12.47 -12.31 -4.96
C LEU A 334 10.95 -12.42 -5.15
N TYR A 335 10.35 -11.40 -5.75
CA TYR A 335 8.90 -11.32 -5.94
C TYR A 335 8.55 -11.05 -7.41
N PRO A 336 8.51 -12.07 -8.29
CA PRO A 336 7.91 -11.97 -9.61
C PRO A 336 6.38 -11.93 -9.53
N ARG A 337 5.79 -11.04 -10.31
CA ARG A 337 4.34 -10.93 -10.55
C ARG A 337 4.09 -10.81 -12.05
N SER A 338 3.02 -11.42 -12.50
CA SER A 338 2.55 -11.29 -13.88
C SER A 338 1.05 -11.00 -13.88
N THR A 339 0.63 -10.02 -14.67
CA THR A 339 -0.76 -9.59 -14.78
C THR A 339 -1.20 -9.71 -16.24
N TRP A 340 -2.33 -10.35 -16.45
CA TRP A 340 -2.97 -10.54 -17.76
C TRP A 340 -4.34 -9.88 -17.77
N THR A 341 -4.62 -9.08 -18.79
CA THR A 341 -5.98 -8.63 -19.10
C THR A 341 -6.69 -9.74 -19.84
N LEU A 342 -7.84 -10.18 -19.34
CA LEU A 342 -8.59 -11.27 -19.94
C LEU A 342 -9.52 -10.73 -21.05
N PRO A 343 -9.28 -11.06 -22.33
CA PRO A 343 -10.04 -10.47 -23.44
C PRO A 343 -11.49 -10.97 -23.55
N VAL A 344 -11.80 -12.07 -22.85
CA VAL A 344 -13.13 -12.71 -22.89
C VAL A 344 -14.15 -11.97 -22.01
N VAL A 345 -13.69 -11.34 -20.95
CA VAL A 345 -14.51 -10.55 -20.01
C VAL A 345 -13.90 -9.16 -19.93
N GLN A 346 -14.65 -8.15 -20.32
CA GLN A 346 -14.18 -6.76 -20.28
C GLN A 346 -13.74 -6.38 -18.87
N GLU A 347 -12.71 -5.55 -18.77
CA GLU A 347 -12.22 -4.97 -17.51
C GLU A 347 -11.83 -6.04 -16.45
N THR A 348 -11.36 -7.22 -16.90
CA THR A 348 -10.96 -8.31 -16.01
C THR A 348 -9.46 -8.57 -16.10
N TYR A 349 -8.84 -8.65 -14.92
CA TYR A 349 -7.41 -8.85 -14.76
C TYR A 349 -7.14 -10.10 -13.93
N LEU A 350 -6.17 -10.91 -14.36
CA LEU A 350 -5.63 -12.04 -13.64
C LEU A 350 -4.20 -11.72 -13.26
N THR A 351 -3.86 -11.78 -11.98
CA THR A 351 -2.49 -11.61 -11.48
C THR A 351 -2.04 -12.87 -10.77
N ALA A 352 -0.85 -13.34 -11.10
CA ALA A 352 -0.18 -14.41 -10.36
C ALA A 352 1.20 -13.92 -9.88
N GLY A 353 1.62 -14.37 -8.71
CA GLY A 353 2.92 -14.03 -8.15
C GLY A 353 3.38 -15.02 -7.10
N VAL A 354 4.68 -14.99 -6.82
CA VAL A 354 5.29 -15.78 -5.75
C VAL A 354 6.32 -14.91 -5.05
N GLN A 355 6.27 -14.86 -3.73
CA GLN A 355 7.36 -14.32 -2.92
C GLN A 355 8.25 -15.50 -2.51
N TRP A 356 9.51 -15.45 -2.90
CA TRP A 356 10.55 -16.36 -2.44
C TRP A 356 11.49 -15.61 -1.52
N PHE A 357 11.86 -16.29 -0.46
CA PHE A 357 12.75 -15.78 0.56
C PHE A 357 13.96 -16.69 0.67
N GLY A 358 15.12 -16.14 1.04
CA GLY A 358 16.32 -16.91 1.26
C GLY A 358 17.33 -16.19 2.13
N GLY A 359 18.18 -16.97 2.75
CA GLY A 359 19.16 -16.58 3.78
C GLY A 359 19.32 -17.68 4.79
N ASP A 360 20.08 -17.41 5.85
CA ASP A 360 20.16 -18.31 6.99
C ASP A 360 18.85 -18.29 7.78
N ASP A 361 18.51 -19.36 8.49
CA ASP A 361 17.22 -19.53 9.18
C ASP A 361 16.98 -18.46 10.28
N ASP A 362 18.03 -17.83 10.79
CA ASP A 362 17.99 -16.75 11.78
C ASP A 362 18.11 -15.35 11.15
N SER A 363 18.13 -15.25 9.81
CA SER A 363 18.17 -13.98 9.08
C SER A 363 16.77 -13.40 8.85
N GLU A 364 16.70 -12.10 8.48
CA GLU A 364 15.43 -11.39 8.33
C GLU A 364 14.49 -12.04 7.31
N PHE A 365 14.99 -12.44 6.16
CA PHE A 365 14.17 -13.05 5.11
C PHE A 365 14.29 -14.56 5.06
N GLY A 366 15.40 -15.15 5.51
CA GLY A 366 15.61 -16.60 5.45
C GLY A 366 14.64 -17.38 6.34
N ARG A 367 14.12 -16.76 7.39
CA ARG A 367 13.10 -17.34 8.28
C ARG A 367 11.66 -17.29 7.72
N LEU A 368 11.44 -16.61 6.59
CA LEU A 368 10.11 -16.46 6.01
C LEU A 368 9.79 -17.60 5.04
N GLU A 369 8.55 -18.05 5.06
CA GLU A 369 8.07 -19.09 4.19
C GLU A 369 7.61 -18.53 2.82
N PRO A 370 7.87 -19.24 1.72
CA PRO A 370 7.40 -18.82 0.40
C PRO A 370 5.88 -18.66 0.36
N LEU A 371 5.43 -17.61 -0.35
CA LEU A 371 4.03 -17.31 -0.49
C LEU A 371 3.65 -17.21 -1.96
N ALA A 372 2.65 -17.98 -2.37
CA ALA A 372 2.06 -17.90 -3.70
C ALA A 372 0.75 -17.14 -3.66
N LEU A 373 0.49 -16.31 -4.69
CA LEU A 373 -0.77 -15.59 -4.84
C LEU A 373 -1.37 -15.77 -6.24
N LEU A 374 -2.69 -15.78 -6.27
CA LEU A 374 -3.50 -15.68 -7.47
C LEU A 374 -4.64 -14.70 -7.22
N GLU A 375 -4.73 -13.66 -8.05
CA GLU A 375 -5.75 -12.62 -7.92
C GLU A 375 -6.56 -12.51 -9.21
N VAL A 376 -7.87 -12.43 -9.09
CA VAL A 376 -8.77 -12.05 -10.18
C VAL A 376 -9.48 -10.77 -9.78
N GLN A 377 -9.41 -9.75 -10.62
CA GLN A 377 -10.06 -8.46 -10.40
C GLN A 377 -10.94 -8.11 -11.59
N TRP A 378 -12.18 -7.72 -11.32
CA TRP A 378 -13.17 -7.32 -12.32
C TRP A 378 -13.79 -5.99 -11.94
N PHE A 379 -13.79 -5.04 -12.89
CA PHE A 379 -14.41 -3.71 -12.77
C PHE A 379 -15.70 -3.66 -13.58
N PHE A 380 -16.79 -3.05 -13.05
CA PHE A 380 -18.09 -2.93 -13.72
C PHE A 380 -18.95 -1.79 -13.15
#